data_7fa33cadab4c77df5697a1d01fcfbfba
#
_entry.id   7fa33cadab4c77df5697a1d01fcfbfba
#
_cell.length_a   1.000
_cell.length_b   1.000
_cell.length_c   1.000
_cell.angle_alpha   90.00
_cell.angle_beta   90.00
_cell.angle_gamma   90.00
#
_symmetry.space_group_name_H-M   'P 1'
#
loop_
_entity.id
_entity.type
_entity.pdbx_description
1 polymer ?
#
loop_
_entity_poly.entity_id
_entity_poly.type
_entity_poly.pdbx_seq_one_letter_code
_entity_poly.pdbx_strand_id
1 'polypeptide(L)'
;MVNFKLDDMQEGLRDLAHEFAIDEIRPNAEQWDEKSQYPKDAISAAHELGILNLHIPEKYGGMGLGCMEEVLVNEELAWGDPGFATAAYATALACAPLITGATEEQKEIWLRRVAEQGHLASYAVTEPGAGSDVAACKTTAVLDGDEYVINGEKMWITGAGYSDFFFVLAKTDINAGYRGMSGFIVERDAEGFSLGKKETNMGQRCSDTRSIVFDLSLIHI
;
A
#
# COMPACT_ATOMS: atom_id res chain seq x y z
N MET A 1 6.12 15.61 -31.73
CA MET A 1 4.73 16.08 -31.65
C MET A 1 4.12 15.34 -30.47
N VAL A 2 3.49 16.01 -29.53
CA VAL A 2 2.81 15.33 -28.42
C VAL A 2 1.64 14.56 -28.99
N ASN A 3 1.57 13.25 -28.70
CA ASN A 3 0.47 12.38 -29.10
C ASN A 3 -0.33 12.01 -27.85
N PHE A 4 -1.65 12.20 -27.88
CA PHE A 4 -2.56 11.85 -26.79
C PHE A 4 -3.33 10.55 -27.08
N LYS A 5 -2.95 9.82 -28.12
CA LYS A 5 -3.53 8.50 -28.37
C LYS A 5 -2.84 7.45 -27.52
N LEU A 6 -3.63 6.58 -26.94
CA LEU A 6 -3.13 5.37 -26.29
C LEU A 6 -2.57 4.42 -27.36
N ASP A 7 -1.62 3.60 -26.99
CA ASP A 7 -1.19 2.47 -27.79
C ASP A 7 -2.09 1.24 -27.52
N ASP A 8 -1.91 0.19 -28.31
CA ASP A 8 -2.76 -1.01 -28.26
C ASP A 8 -2.71 -1.71 -26.89
N MET A 9 -1.55 -1.67 -26.20
CA MET A 9 -1.38 -2.24 -24.86
C MET A 9 -2.14 -1.41 -23.82
N GLN A 10 -2.02 -0.08 -23.89
CA GLN A 10 -2.69 0.84 -22.97
C GLN A 10 -4.22 0.77 -23.14
N GLU A 11 -4.71 0.69 -24.39
CA GLU A 11 -6.13 0.47 -24.66
C GLU A 11 -6.59 -0.86 -24.10
N GLY A 12 -5.83 -1.94 -24.30
CA GLY A 12 -6.15 -3.27 -23.79
C GLY A 12 -6.23 -3.33 -22.26
N LEU A 13 -5.27 -2.69 -21.56
CA LEU A 13 -5.28 -2.61 -20.10
C LEU A 13 -6.47 -1.83 -19.55
N ARG A 14 -6.78 -0.68 -20.16
CA ARG A 14 -7.95 0.14 -19.81
C ARG A 14 -9.24 -0.67 -19.98
N ASP A 15 -9.42 -1.30 -21.15
CA ASP A 15 -10.63 -2.04 -21.49
C ASP A 15 -10.80 -3.25 -20.55
N LEU A 16 -9.71 -3.97 -20.23
CA LEU A 16 -9.71 -5.06 -19.26
C LEU A 16 -10.14 -4.60 -17.86
N ALA A 17 -9.59 -3.47 -17.40
CA ALA A 17 -9.95 -2.89 -16.10
C ALA A 17 -11.42 -2.41 -16.10
N HIS A 18 -11.91 -1.87 -17.21
CA HIS A 18 -13.30 -1.47 -17.36
C HIS A 18 -14.27 -2.65 -17.30
N GLU A 19 -13.98 -3.74 -18.02
CA GLU A 19 -14.77 -4.98 -17.97
C GLU A 19 -14.80 -5.53 -16.54
N PHE A 20 -13.66 -5.61 -15.87
CA PHE A 20 -13.59 -6.00 -14.47
C PHE A 20 -14.42 -5.10 -13.55
N ALA A 21 -14.39 -3.79 -13.80
CA ALA A 21 -15.20 -2.84 -13.03
C ALA A 21 -16.71 -3.03 -13.23
N ILE A 22 -17.14 -3.36 -14.44
CA ILE A 22 -18.56 -3.67 -14.74
C ILE A 22 -19.00 -4.96 -14.02
N ASP A 23 -18.19 -6.01 -14.12
CA ASP A 23 -18.61 -7.35 -13.74
C ASP A 23 -18.44 -7.61 -12.25
N GLU A 24 -17.36 -7.11 -11.65
CA GLU A 24 -16.98 -7.43 -10.27
C GLU A 24 -17.14 -6.27 -9.28
N ILE A 25 -16.93 -5.02 -9.71
CA ILE A 25 -16.94 -3.90 -8.76
C ILE A 25 -18.33 -3.29 -8.62
N ARG A 26 -18.91 -2.80 -9.71
CA ARG A 26 -20.19 -2.07 -9.67
C ARG A 26 -21.35 -2.83 -9.05
N PRO A 27 -21.53 -4.14 -9.31
CA PRO A 27 -22.62 -4.90 -8.69
C PRO A 27 -22.52 -5.01 -7.17
N ASN A 28 -21.31 -4.86 -6.62
CA ASN A 28 -21.01 -5.07 -5.20
C ASN A 28 -20.75 -3.76 -4.44
N ALA A 29 -20.49 -2.65 -5.13
CA ALA A 29 -20.04 -1.38 -4.57
C ALA A 29 -20.96 -0.85 -3.46
N GLU A 30 -22.29 -0.83 -3.69
CA GLU A 30 -23.28 -0.37 -2.70
C GLU A 30 -23.19 -1.20 -1.41
N GLN A 31 -23.17 -2.53 -1.53
CA GLN A 31 -23.09 -3.43 -0.39
C GLN A 31 -21.79 -3.25 0.40
N TRP A 32 -20.67 -3.14 -0.31
CA TRP A 32 -19.36 -2.94 0.33
C TRP A 32 -19.31 -1.62 1.11
N ASP A 33 -19.82 -0.54 0.51
CA ASP A 33 -19.84 0.75 1.17
C ASP A 33 -20.79 0.78 2.36
N GLU A 34 -22.05 0.33 2.22
CA GLU A 34 -23.03 0.29 3.30
C GLU A 34 -22.59 -0.54 4.51
N LYS A 35 -21.99 -1.71 4.25
CA LYS A 35 -21.51 -2.62 5.31
C LYS A 35 -20.09 -2.28 5.78
N SER A 36 -19.44 -1.29 5.20
CA SER A 36 -18.01 -1.00 5.41
C SER A 36 -17.16 -2.27 5.25
N GLN A 37 -17.49 -3.09 4.25
CA GLN A 37 -16.88 -4.39 3.99
C GLN A 37 -15.69 -4.25 3.05
N TYR A 38 -14.52 -4.70 3.49
CA TYR A 38 -13.32 -4.72 2.65
C TYR A 38 -13.49 -5.74 1.51
N PRO A 39 -13.24 -5.36 0.24
CA PRO A 39 -13.53 -6.19 -0.94
C PRO A 39 -12.38 -7.16 -1.24
N LYS A 40 -11.99 -8.00 -0.28
CA LYS A 40 -10.80 -8.86 -0.35
C LYS A 40 -10.82 -9.77 -1.56
N ASP A 41 -11.95 -10.44 -1.82
CA ASP A 41 -12.06 -11.42 -2.89
C ASP A 41 -11.93 -10.75 -4.28
N ALA A 42 -12.53 -9.59 -4.44
CA ALA A 42 -12.41 -8.82 -5.69
C ALA A 42 -10.98 -8.25 -5.88
N ILE A 43 -10.28 -7.87 -4.79
CA ILE A 43 -8.87 -7.46 -4.87
C ILE A 43 -8.00 -8.66 -5.28
N SER A 44 -8.27 -9.86 -4.74
CA SER A 44 -7.56 -11.07 -5.18
C SER A 44 -7.82 -11.39 -6.64
N ALA A 45 -9.07 -11.28 -7.12
CA ALA A 45 -9.41 -11.48 -8.52
C ALA A 45 -8.72 -10.46 -9.45
N ALA A 46 -8.67 -9.19 -9.05
CA ALA A 46 -7.95 -8.14 -9.80
C ALA A 46 -6.43 -8.41 -9.85
N HIS A 47 -5.86 -8.96 -8.76
CA HIS A 47 -4.47 -9.39 -8.74
C HIS A 47 -4.23 -10.57 -9.71
N GLU A 48 -5.05 -11.61 -9.65
CA GLU A 48 -4.97 -12.77 -10.55
C GLU A 48 -5.13 -12.38 -12.03
N LEU A 49 -5.93 -11.36 -12.31
CA LEU A 49 -6.09 -10.78 -13.65
C LEU A 49 -4.88 -9.94 -14.09
N GLY A 50 -3.97 -9.60 -13.18
CA GLY A 50 -2.75 -8.85 -13.47
C GLY A 50 -2.95 -7.34 -13.66
N ILE A 51 -4.02 -6.76 -13.11
CA ILE A 51 -4.33 -5.32 -13.21
C ILE A 51 -3.96 -4.52 -11.96
N LEU A 52 -3.27 -5.12 -11.00
CA LEU A 52 -2.77 -4.44 -9.80
C LEU A 52 -1.24 -4.42 -9.74
N ASN A 53 -0.68 -3.40 -9.07
CA ASN A 53 0.75 -3.28 -8.80
C ASN A 53 1.63 -3.33 -10.07
N LEU A 54 1.17 -2.72 -11.15
CA LEU A 54 1.76 -2.78 -12.49
C LEU A 54 3.21 -2.26 -12.56
N HIS A 55 3.59 -1.37 -11.65
CA HIS A 55 4.93 -0.74 -11.57
C HIS A 55 6.00 -1.62 -10.95
N ILE A 56 5.64 -2.78 -10.35
CA ILE A 56 6.65 -3.71 -9.83
C ILE A 56 7.49 -4.22 -11.00
N PRO A 57 8.83 -4.10 -10.93
CA PRO A 57 9.71 -4.53 -12.02
C PRO A 57 9.58 -6.02 -12.36
N GLU A 58 9.73 -6.35 -13.66
CA GLU A 58 9.62 -7.72 -14.17
C GLU A 58 10.55 -8.71 -13.45
N LYS A 59 11.76 -8.29 -13.09
CA LYS A 59 12.72 -9.12 -12.35
C LYS A 59 12.22 -9.59 -10.99
N TYR A 60 11.19 -8.93 -10.43
CA TYR A 60 10.53 -9.34 -9.18
C TYR A 60 9.14 -9.92 -9.40
N GLY A 61 8.82 -10.31 -10.64
CA GLY A 61 7.55 -10.93 -10.99
C GLY A 61 6.42 -9.97 -11.35
N GLY A 62 6.68 -8.67 -11.41
CA GLY A 62 5.71 -7.65 -11.84
C GLY A 62 5.71 -7.43 -13.35
N MET A 63 4.99 -6.41 -13.80
CA MET A 63 4.89 -6.05 -15.21
C MET A 63 5.87 -4.93 -15.63
N GLY A 64 6.46 -4.20 -14.69
CA GLY A 64 7.42 -3.13 -14.95
C GLY A 64 6.84 -1.94 -15.72
N LEU A 65 5.53 -1.73 -15.66
CA LEU A 65 4.84 -0.67 -16.39
C LEU A 65 4.98 0.69 -15.70
N GLY A 66 4.64 1.75 -16.43
CA GLY A 66 4.78 3.12 -15.96
C GLY A 66 3.55 3.68 -15.28
N CYS A 67 3.66 4.93 -14.84
CA CYS A 67 2.55 5.65 -14.19
C CYS A 67 1.33 5.82 -15.11
N MET A 68 1.51 5.86 -16.43
CA MET A 68 0.41 6.05 -17.37
C MET A 68 -0.53 4.85 -17.34
N GLU A 69 0.00 3.66 -17.41
CA GLU A 69 -0.75 2.40 -17.35
C GLU A 69 -1.47 2.25 -16.01
N GLU A 70 -0.80 2.60 -14.90
CA GLU A 70 -1.43 2.61 -13.58
C GLU A 70 -2.60 3.60 -13.49
N VAL A 71 -2.46 4.80 -14.06
CA VAL A 71 -3.54 5.81 -14.08
C VAL A 71 -4.73 5.29 -14.88
N LEU A 72 -4.50 4.72 -16.07
CA LEU A 72 -5.57 4.18 -16.92
C LEU A 72 -6.37 3.09 -16.19
N VAL A 73 -5.67 2.15 -15.57
CA VAL A 73 -6.32 1.07 -14.81
C VAL A 73 -7.06 1.63 -13.59
N ASN A 74 -6.41 2.49 -12.79
CA ASN A 74 -7.05 3.03 -11.59
C ASN A 74 -8.26 3.93 -11.89
N GLU A 75 -8.27 4.65 -13.01
CA GLU A 75 -9.43 5.43 -13.44
C GLU A 75 -10.63 4.52 -13.64
N GLU A 76 -10.48 3.38 -14.32
CA GLU A 76 -11.56 2.42 -14.56
C GLU A 76 -12.00 1.68 -13.27
N LEU A 77 -11.06 1.28 -12.43
CA LEU A 77 -11.39 0.69 -11.13
C LEU A 77 -12.17 1.69 -10.24
N ALA A 78 -11.76 2.98 -10.25
CA ALA A 78 -12.44 4.03 -9.50
C ALA A 78 -13.80 4.42 -10.12
N TRP A 79 -13.96 4.29 -11.44
CA TRP A 79 -15.26 4.39 -12.08
C TRP A 79 -16.21 3.29 -11.59
N GLY A 80 -15.68 2.11 -11.32
CA GLY A 80 -16.40 1.03 -10.67
C GLY A 80 -16.84 1.39 -9.24
N ASP A 81 -15.87 1.67 -8.37
CA ASP A 81 -16.04 2.21 -7.02
C ASP A 81 -14.72 2.83 -6.52
N PRO A 82 -14.68 4.12 -6.16
CA PRO A 82 -13.48 4.76 -5.65
C PRO A 82 -12.98 4.17 -4.32
N GLY A 83 -13.85 3.58 -3.52
CA GLY A 83 -13.47 2.88 -2.29
C GLY A 83 -12.69 1.60 -2.59
N PHE A 84 -13.12 0.83 -3.59
CA PHE A 84 -12.38 -0.32 -4.11
C PHE A 84 -11.00 0.09 -4.63
N ALA A 85 -10.95 1.10 -5.52
CA ALA A 85 -9.69 1.55 -6.08
C ALA A 85 -8.70 2.00 -4.99
N THR A 86 -9.16 2.75 -3.98
CA THR A 86 -8.34 3.16 -2.83
C THR A 86 -7.82 1.95 -2.04
N ALA A 87 -8.66 0.94 -1.80
CA ALA A 87 -8.28 -0.26 -1.08
C ALA A 87 -7.24 -1.09 -1.86
N ALA A 88 -7.44 -1.27 -3.16
CA ALA A 88 -6.56 -2.04 -4.04
C ALA A 88 -5.20 -1.34 -4.24
N TYR A 89 -5.18 -0.01 -4.38
CA TYR A 89 -3.97 0.77 -4.64
C TYR A 89 -3.08 0.98 -3.41
N ALA A 90 -3.56 0.67 -2.21
CA ALA A 90 -2.76 0.81 -0.98
C ALA A 90 -1.44 0.02 -1.04
N THR A 91 -1.47 -1.18 -1.63
CA THR A 91 -0.28 -2.03 -1.81
C THR A 91 0.73 -1.42 -2.79
N ALA A 92 0.27 -0.87 -3.92
CA ALA A 92 1.12 -0.20 -4.88
C ALA A 92 1.87 0.99 -4.24
N LEU A 93 1.16 1.79 -3.44
CA LEU A 93 1.76 2.90 -2.69
C LEU A 93 2.84 2.42 -1.70
N ALA A 94 2.62 1.30 -1.01
CA ALA A 94 3.59 0.72 -0.09
C ALA A 94 4.83 0.14 -0.81
N CYS A 95 4.69 -0.35 -2.04
CA CYS A 95 5.79 -0.88 -2.84
C CYS A 95 6.70 0.21 -3.42
N ALA A 96 6.21 1.43 -3.65
CA ALA A 96 6.98 2.50 -4.26
C ALA A 96 8.30 2.84 -3.52
N PRO A 97 8.33 3.01 -2.18
CA PRO A 97 9.57 3.21 -1.45
C PRO A 97 10.48 1.98 -1.45
N LEU A 98 9.94 0.77 -1.52
CA LEU A 98 10.74 -0.45 -1.64
C LEU A 98 11.49 -0.47 -2.99
N ILE A 99 10.79 -0.16 -4.08
CA ILE A 99 11.38 -0.11 -5.43
C ILE A 99 12.52 0.90 -5.49
N THR A 100 12.37 2.04 -4.84
CA THR A 100 13.34 3.15 -4.93
C THR A 100 14.46 3.07 -3.91
N GLY A 101 14.24 2.52 -2.72
CA GLY A 101 15.17 2.64 -1.59
C GLY A 101 15.59 1.33 -0.91
N ALA A 102 14.89 0.22 -1.13
CA ALA A 102 15.26 -1.05 -0.52
C ALA A 102 16.51 -1.68 -1.17
N THR A 103 17.18 -2.58 -0.47
CA THR A 103 18.26 -3.40 -1.02
C THR A 103 17.71 -4.38 -2.06
N GLU A 104 18.57 -4.92 -2.92
CA GLU A 104 18.14 -5.90 -3.94
C GLU A 104 17.57 -7.16 -3.29
N GLU A 105 18.15 -7.59 -2.15
CA GLU A 105 17.66 -8.73 -1.38
C GLU A 105 16.25 -8.48 -0.81
N GLN A 106 16.03 -7.30 -0.22
CA GLN A 106 14.71 -6.91 0.28
C GLN A 106 13.67 -6.82 -0.85
N LYS A 107 14.05 -6.26 -2.00
CA LYS A 107 13.18 -6.21 -3.19
C LYS A 107 12.80 -7.61 -3.67
N GLU A 108 13.77 -8.51 -3.75
CA GLU A 108 13.55 -9.90 -4.17
C GLU A 108 12.54 -10.61 -3.25
N ILE A 109 12.63 -10.38 -1.95
CA ILE A 109 11.71 -10.99 -0.99
C ILE A 109 10.33 -10.33 -1.04
N TRP A 110 10.26 -9.01 -0.85
CA TRP A 110 9.00 -8.33 -0.56
C TRP A 110 8.19 -7.99 -1.80
N LEU A 111 8.83 -7.53 -2.88
CA LEU A 111 8.11 -7.25 -4.13
C LEU A 111 7.62 -8.52 -4.80
N ARG A 112 8.36 -9.62 -4.70
CA ARG A 112 7.94 -10.92 -5.23
C ARG A 112 6.75 -11.50 -4.46
N ARG A 113 6.70 -11.34 -3.13
CA ARG A 113 5.51 -11.71 -2.34
C ARG A 113 4.26 -10.99 -2.83
N VAL A 114 4.38 -9.70 -3.16
CA VAL A 114 3.24 -8.93 -3.73
C VAL A 114 2.91 -9.40 -5.14
N ALA A 115 3.90 -9.47 -6.02
CA ALA A 115 3.66 -9.74 -7.45
C ALA A 115 3.17 -11.16 -7.72
N GLU A 116 3.75 -12.16 -7.05
CA GLU A 116 3.48 -13.58 -7.34
C GLU A 116 2.48 -14.21 -6.37
N GLN A 117 2.39 -13.73 -5.13
CA GLN A 117 1.57 -14.36 -4.08
C GLN A 117 0.35 -13.51 -3.69
N GLY A 118 0.23 -12.29 -4.22
CA GLY A 118 -0.89 -11.41 -3.90
C GLY A 118 -0.88 -10.87 -2.48
N HIS A 119 0.28 -10.82 -1.81
CA HIS A 119 0.39 -10.21 -0.50
C HIS A 119 -0.01 -8.73 -0.56
N LEU A 120 -0.71 -8.29 0.47
CA LEU A 120 -1.12 -6.90 0.62
C LEU A 120 -0.13 -6.15 1.51
N ALA A 121 0.08 -4.88 1.18
CA ALA A 121 0.95 -4.01 1.97
C ALA A 121 0.31 -2.66 2.25
N SER A 122 0.72 -2.02 3.33
CA SER A 122 0.27 -0.68 3.70
C SER A 122 1.42 0.31 3.86
N TYR A 123 1.15 1.56 3.51
CA TYR A 123 2.08 2.69 3.64
C TYR A 123 1.85 3.42 4.96
N ALA A 124 2.75 3.25 5.93
CA ALA A 124 2.63 3.74 7.29
C ALA A 124 3.60 4.90 7.58
N VAL A 125 3.23 6.10 7.14
CA VAL A 125 4.03 7.32 7.31
C VAL A 125 3.33 8.33 8.22
N THR A 126 2.04 8.59 8.01
CA THR A 126 1.26 9.60 8.73
C THR A 126 1.14 9.27 10.22
N GLU A 127 1.23 10.31 11.05
CA GLU A 127 1.02 10.25 12.51
C GLU A 127 -0.04 11.27 12.95
N PRO A 128 -0.58 11.16 14.18
CA PRO A 128 -1.54 12.14 14.69
C PRO A 128 -1.05 13.59 14.61
N GLY A 129 0.27 13.82 14.73
CA GLY A 129 0.90 15.14 14.68
C GLY A 129 1.73 15.42 13.43
N ALA A 130 1.77 14.51 12.44
CA ALA A 130 2.61 14.61 11.26
C ALA A 130 1.88 14.09 10.01
N GLY A 131 1.27 15.00 9.26
CA GLY A 131 0.66 14.72 7.97
C GLY A 131 1.55 15.25 6.84
N SER A 132 1.21 16.41 6.26
CA SER A 132 2.02 17.03 5.20
C SER A 132 3.44 17.42 5.66
N ASP A 133 3.59 17.77 6.95
CA ASP A 133 4.91 17.90 7.57
C ASP A 133 5.40 16.53 8.07
N VAL A 134 5.89 15.72 7.15
CA VAL A 134 6.43 14.39 7.46
C VAL A 134 7.64 14.46 8.39
N ALA A 135 8.41 15.57 8.34
CA ALA A 135 9.57 15.76 9.21
C ALA A 135 9.21 15.89 10.70
N ALA A 136 7.95 16.24 11.01
CA ALA A 136 7.41 16.26 12.37
C ALA A 136 7.11 14.86 12.95
N CYS A 137 7.36 13.78 12.21
CA CYS A 137 7.24 12.39 12.66
C CYS A 137 7.94 12.18 14.01
N LYS A 138 7.28 11.43 14.90
CA LYS A 138 7.77 11.13 16.26
C LYS A 138 8.10 9.66 16.47
N THR A 139 7.60 8.77 15.61
CA THR A 139 7.97 7.34 15.65
C THR A 139 9.48 7.21 15.53
N THR A 140 10.08 6.46 16.45
CA THR A 140 11.53 6.23 16.52
C THR A 140 11.86 4.79 16.20
N ALA A 141 13.07 4.57 15.69
CA ALA A 141 13.67 3.25 15.52
C ALA A 141 15.09 3.31 16.11
N VAL A 142 15.31 2.58 17.19
CA VAL A 142 16.58 2.57 17.92
C VAL A 142 17.27 1.23 17.67
N LEU A 143 18.53 1.28 17.25
CA LEU A 143 19.34 0.08 17.04
C LEU A 143 19.68 -0.57 18.40
N ASP A 144 19.37 -1.85 18.56
CA ASP A 144 19.71 -2.66 19.72
C ASP A 144 20.32 -4.00 19.25
N GLY A 145 21.63 -4.10 19.30
CA GLY A 145 22.35 -5.22 18.70
C GLY A 145 22.26 -5.23 17.18
N ASP A 146 21.64 -6.25 16.62
CA ASP A 146 21.37 -6.47 15.19
C ASP A 146 19.89 -6.27 14.82
N GLU A 147 19.11 -5.66 15.69
CA GLU A 147 17.69 -5.38 15.50
C GLU A 147 17.40 -3.89 15.69
N TYR A 148 16.30 -3.42 15.10
CA TYR A 148 15.73 -2.12 15.43
C TYR A 148 14.50 -2.28 16.31
N VAL A 149 14.45 -1.49 17.38
CA VAL A 149 13.27 -1.36 18.25
C VAL A 149 12.46 -0.16 17.79
N ILE A 150 11.28 -0.39 17.21
CA ILE A 150 10.38 0.67 16.77
C ILE A 150 9.39 1.01 17.88
N ASN A 151 9.20 2.31 18.13
CA ASN A 151 8.24 2.82 19.10
C ASN A 151 7.50 4.03 18.55
N GLY A 152 6.17 4.02 18.57
CA GLY A 152 5.32 5.11 18.09
C GLY A 152 3.97 4.67 17.57
N GLU A 153 3.27 5.60 16.92
CA GLU A 153 1.93 5.38 16.37
C GLU A 153 1.84 5.97 14.98
N LYS A 154 1.22 5.22 14.06
CA LYS A 154 0.83 5.71 12.73
C LYS A 154 -0.69 5.76 12.63
N MET A 155 -1.20 6.74 11.87
CA MET A 155 -2.62 7.01 11.78
C MET A 155 -3.10 7.05 10.33
N TRP A 156 -4.35 6.66 10.14
CA TRP A 156 -5.04 6.63 8.85
C TRP A 156 -4.36 5.73 7.81
N ILE A 157 -3.92 4.56 8.26
CA ILE A 157 -3.21 3.61 7.40
C ILE A 157 -4.23 2.79 6.62
N THR A 158 -4.27 3.03 5.32
CA THR A 158 -5.16 2.34 4.38
C THR A 158 -4.76 0.87 4.24
N GLY A 159 -5.75 -0.03 4.32
CA GLY A 159 -5.53 -1.46 4.17
C GLY A 159 -4.95 -2.16 5.40
N ALA A 160 -4.67 -1.42 6.50
CA ALA A 160 -3.94 -1.96 7.65
C ALA A 160 -4.58 -3.23 8.25
N GLY A 161 -5.90 -3.35 8.21
CA GLY A 161 -6.61 -4.53 8.71
C GLY A 161 -6.35 -5.81 7.90
N TYR A 162 -5.82 -5.70 6.70
CA TYR A 162 -5.67 -6.81 5.73
C TYR A 162 -4.25 -6.99 5.21
N SER A 163 -3.36 -6.03 5.44
CA SER A 163 -1.97 -6.08 4.97
C SER A 163 -1.15 -7.14 5.69
N ASP A 164 -0.27 -7.79 4.95
CA ASP A 164 0.67 -8.81 5.43
C ASP A 164 1.93 -8.15 5.98
N PHE A 165 2.30 -6.99 5.42
CA PHE A 165 3.42 -6.18 5.88
C PHE A 165 3.17 -4.68 5.68
N PHE A 166 4.02 -3.86 6.29
CA PHE A 166 3.91 -2.41 6.30
C PHE A 166 5.24 -1.76 5.91
N PHE A 167 5.19 -0.77 5.02
CA PHE A 167 6.29 0.19 4.93
C PHE A 167 6.10 1.22 6.04
N VAL A 168 7.06 1.33 6.94
CA VAL A 168 7.01 2.23 8.10
C VAL A 168 8.14 3.24 8.02
N LEU A 169 7.83 4.54 8.13
CA LEU A 169 8.83 5.60 8.25
C LEU A 169 9.06 5.94 9.72
N ALA A 170 10.30 5.85 10.19
CA ALA A 170 10.65 6.17 11.56
C ALA A 170 11.96 6.97 11.65
N LYS A 171 12.21 7.66 12.77
CA LYS A 171 13.46 8.38 13.05
C LYS A 171 14.50 7.45 13.66
N THR A 172 15.62 7.31 12.97
CA THR A 172 16.84 6.68 13.48
C THR A 172 17.79 7.68 14.14
N ASP A 173 17.68 8.97 13.75
CA ASP A 173 18.35 10.09 14.44
C ASP A 173 17.39 11.26 14.63
N ILE A 174 16.95 11.49 15.86
CA ILE A 174 15.98 12.53 16.21
C ILE A 174 16.51 13.94 15.98
N ASN A 175 17.83 14.12 15.96
CA ASN A 175 18.48 15.44 15.84
C ASN A 175 18.78 15.84 14.38
N ALA A 176 18.73 14.89 13.44
CA ALA A 176 19.10 15.12 12.05
C ALA A 176 17.91 15.59 11.15
N GLY A 177 16.74 15.91 11.75
CA GLY A 177 15.54 16.33 11.02
C GLY A 177 15.08 15.25 10.01
N TYR A 178 14.81 15.66 8.76
CA TYR A 178 14.38 14.72 7.72
C TYR A 178 15.49 13.75 7.28
N ARG A 179 16.77 14.09 7.50
CA ARG A 179 17.91 13.21 7.19
C ARG A 179 18.09 12.08 8.19
N GLY A 180 17.45 12.18 9.36
CA GLY A 180 17.47 11.14 10.38
C GLY A 180 16.32 10.14 10.24
N MET A 181 15.62 10.13 9.10
CA MET A 181 14.50 9.23 8.87
C MET A 181 14.94 8.03 8.04
N SER A 182 14.40 6.86 8.37
CA SER A 182 14.65 5.60 7.66
C SER A 182 13.33 4.87 7.42
N GLY A 183 13.28 4.11 6.31
CA GLY A 183 12.16 3.24 6.00
C GLY A 183 12.41 1.83 6.52
N PHE A 184 11.37 1.22 7.07
CA PHE A 184 11.39 -0.13 7.59
C PHE A 184 10.30 -0.95 6.94
N ILE A 185 10.53 -2.25 6.76
CA ILE A 185 9.50 -3.22 6.40
C ILE A 185 9.15 -3.98 7.67
N VAL A 186 7.90 -3.91 8.09
CA VAL A 186 7.41 -4.53 9.32
C VAL A 186 6.35 -5.55 8.98
N GLU A 187 6.53 -6.80 9.38
CA GLU A 187 5.54 -7.85 9.19
C GLU A 187 4.37 -7.66 10.17
N ARG A 188 3.19 -8.16 9.79
CA ARG A 188 1.96 -8.03 10.57
C ARG A 188 2.04 -8.69 11.94
N ASP A 189 2.81 -9.75 12.06
CA ASP A 189 2.98 -10.56 13.27
C ASP A 189 4.23 -10.18 14.08
N ALA A 190 4.88 -9.05 13.73
CA ALA A 190 6.01 -8.53 14.50
C ALA A 190 5.62 -8.31 15.97
N GLU A 191 6.49 -8.72 16.90
CA GLU A 191 6.28 -8.51 18.33
C GLU A 191 6.15 -7.01 18.64
N GLY A 192 5.20 -6.62 19.48
CA GLY A 192 4.93 -5.23 19.82
C GLY A 192 4.14 -4.45 18.78
N PHE A 193 3.76 -5.07 17.65
CA PHE A 193 2.85 -4.47 16.67
C PHE A 193 1.38 -4.69 17.06
N SER A 194 0.56 -3.65 16.93
CA SER A 194 -0.89 -3.77 17.14
C SER A 194 -1.70 -2.85 16.23
N LEU A 195 -2.89 -3.32 15.86
CA LEU A 195 -3.86 -2.57 15.06
C LEU A 195 -4.82 -1.79 15.96
N GLY A 196 -5.05 -0.54 15.61
CA GLY A 196 -6.11 0.26 16.18
C GLY A 196 -7.49 -0.07 15.60
N LYS A 197 -8.48 0.63 16.11
CA LYS A 197 -9.87 0.50 15.64
C LYS A 197 -9.98 0.98 14.19
N LYS A 198 -10.85 0.31 13.40
CA LYS A 198 -11.23 0.80 12.07
C LYS A 198 -11.93 2.17 12.20
N GLU A 199 -11.50 3.11 11.38
CA GLU A 199 -12.10 4.44 11.30
C GLU A 199 -13.49 4.38 10.64
N THR A 200 -14.35 5.33 11.04
CA THR A 200 -15.67 5.48 10.42
C THR A 200 -15.57 6.55 9.34
N ASN A 201 -15.35 6.12 8.11
CA ASN A 201 -15.21 7.00 6.97
C ASN A 201 -16.56 7.58 6.54
N MET A 202 -16.56 8.83 6.05
CA MET A 202 -17.74 9.48 5.49
C MET A 202 -18.13 8.89 4.12
N GLY A 203 -17.15 8.47 3.32
CA GLY A 203 -17.29 7.77 2.03
C GLY A 203 -16.15 6.80 1.85
N GLN A 204 -16.15 6.02 0.77
CA GLN A 204 -15.18 4.96 0.50
C GLN A 204 -15.04 3.99 1.69
N ARG A 205 -16.17 3.64 2.31
CA ARG A 205 -16.22 2.90 3.58
C ARG A 205 -15.76 1.45 3.46
N CYS A 206 -15.70 0.92 2.24
CA CYS A 206 -15.11 -0.40 1.97
C CYS A 206 -13.58 -0.39 2.10
N SER A 207 -12.92 0.76 1.96
CA SER A 207 -11.50 0.88 2.27
C SER A 207 -11.29 0.79 3.78
N ASP A 208 -10.42 -0.11 4.23
CA ASP A 208 -10.05 -0.24 5.64
C ASP A 208 -9.02 0.83 5.99
N THR A 209 -9.29 1.60 7.03
CA THR A 209 -8.40 2.65 7.52
C THR A 209 -8.26 2.52 9.03
N ARG A 210 -7.01 2.42 9.52
CA ARG A 210 -6.74 2.26 10.96
C ARG A 210 -5.53 3.05 11.41
N SER A 211 -5.39 3.22 12.73
CA SER A 211 -4.09 3.44 13.36
C SER A 211 -3.35 2.11 13.52
N ILE A 212 -2.03 2.20 13.63
CA ILE A 212 -1.14 1.10 14.03
C ILE A 212 -0.20 1.61 15.11
N VAL A 213 0.10 0.76 16.08
CA VAL A 213 0.94 1.10 17.23
C VAL A 213 2.11 0.13 17.30
N PHE A 214 3.27 0.69 17.53
CA PHE A 214 4.52 -0.03 17.82
C PHE A 214 4.87 0.23 19.28
N ASP A 215 4.84 -0.82 20.09
CA ASP A 215 5.25 -0.80 21.49
C ASP A 215 6.48 -1.71 21.65
N LEU A 216 7.67 -1.11 21.51
CA LEU A 216 8.95 -1.80 21.48
C LEU A 216 9.00 -2.93 20.43
N SER A 217 8.46 -2.66 19.22
CA SER A 217 8.41 -3.64 18.15
C SER A 217 9.80 -3.96 17.61
N LEU A 218 10.18 -5.24 17.63
CA LEU A 218 11.47 -5.73 17.15
C LEU A 218 11.44 -5.99 15.65
N ILE A 219 12.40 -5.40 14.94
CA ILE A 219 12.56 -5.56 13.50
C ILE A 219 13.99 -6.00 13.20
N HIS A 220 14.15 -7.18 12.64
CA HIS A 220 15.43 -7.68 12.17
C HIS A 220 15.99 -6.86 11.01
N ILE A 221 17.30 -6.66 11.02
CA ILE A 221 18.00 -5.94 9.95
C ILE A 221 18.14 -6.82 8.71
#